data_5a0a58d7dce98e8100accff4d6684f2a
#
_entry.id   5a0a58d7dce98e8100accff4d6684f2a
#
_cell.length_a   1.000
_cell.length_b   1.000
_cell.length_c   1.000
_cell.angle_alpha   90.00
_cell.angle_beta   90.00
_cell.angle_gamma   90.00
#
_symmetry.space_group_name_H-M   'P 1'
#
loop_
_entity.id
_entity.type
_entity.pdbx_description
1 polymer ?
#
loop_
_entity_poly.entity_id
_entity_poly.type
_entity_poly.pdbx_seq_one_letter_code
_entity_poly.pdbx_strand_id
1 'polypeptide(L)'
;MIEQKYNSTHPRIISVYVSQSEELMMNSKKRLAAFIAIISLVFSAMTLATPPTAHAVGCYGDWCSGQDADATGCSADAVTTQIYNNKEFSLHVRWSPTCKTNWARIFMHSPGWIKCTRNGYLKAVQDTGYTQQIFFDAICAPVVTVHYTPMIYSPAHKVRAVFVDQNNFTYSTPWS
;
A
#
# COMPACT_ATOMS: atom_id res chain seq x y z
N MET A 1 -76.45 48.91 37.97
CA MET A 1 -76.30 47.64 38.63
C MET A 1 -76.50 46.53 37.61
N ILE A 2 -75.45 46.07 36.89
CA ILE A 2 -75.49 44.98 35.92
C ILE A 2 -74.46 43.94 36.34
N GLU A 3 -74.96 42.84 36.90
CA GLU A 3 -74.19 41.67 37.24
C GLU A 3 -73.86 40.86 35.97
N GLN A 4 -72.54 40.76 35.59
CA GLN A 4 -72.15 39.84 34.55
C GLN A 4 -71.83 38.46 35.17
N LYS A 5 -72.68 37.53 34.79
CA LYS A 5 -72.56 36.10 35.11
C LYS A 5 -71.47 35.48 34.27
N TYR A 6 -70.30 35.17 34.87
CA TYR A 6 -69.19 34.46 34.22
C TYR A 6 -69.52 32.97 34.13
N ASN A 7 -69.79 32.53 32.93
CA ASN A 7 -70.12 31.14 32.63
C ASN A 7 -68.85 30.34 32.39
N SER A 8 -68.46 29.57 33.41
CA SER A 8 -67.26 28.67 33.40
C SER A 8 -67.60 27.37 32.69
N THR A 9 -67.35 27.33 31.38
CA THR A 9 -67.48 26.10 30.62
C THR A 9 -66.28 25.96 29.68
N HIS A 10 -65.06 25.60 30.20
CA HIS A 10 -64.09 24.92 29.39
C HIS A 10 -62.93 24.28 30.20
N PRO A 11 -63.18 23.28 31.07
CA PRO A 11 -62.04 22.51 31.64
C PRO A 11 -61.48 21.45 30.69
N ARG A 12 -62.19 21.08 29.61
CA ARG A 12 -61.73 19.97 28.70
C ARG A 12 -60.71 20.38 27.65
N ILE A 13 -60.68 21.63 27.23
CA ILE A 13 -59.77 22.09 26.16
C ILE A 13 -58.34 22.23 26.70
N ILE A 14 -58.16 22.67 27.92
CA ILE A 14 -56.82 22.85 28.53
C ILE A 14 -56.14 21.52 28.77
N SER A 15 -56.87 20.45 29.16
CA SER A 15 -56.33 19.12 29.39
C SER A 15 -55.81 18.48 28.09
N VAL A 16 -56.44 18.70 26.97
CA VAL A 16 -56.03 18.17 25.68
C VAL A 16 -54.74 18.82 25.17
N TYR A 17 -54.61 20.15 25.35
CA TYR A 17 -53.41 20.90 24.93
C TYR A 17 -52.17 20.51 25.77
N VAL A 18 -52.31 20.30 27.06
CA VAL A 18 -51.21 19.89 27.93
C VAL A 18 -50.74 18.47 27.58
N SER A 19 -51.66 17.55 27.28
CA SER A 19 -51.31 16.17 26.88
C SER A 19 -50.58 16.14 25.53
N GLN A 20 -50.97 16.94 24.55
CA GLN A 20 -50.30 16.98 23.25
C GLN A 20 -48.90 17.62 23.34
N SER A 21 -48.69 18.61 24.21
CA SER A 21 -47.38 19.25 24.37
C SER A 21 -46.36 18.29 25.06
N GLU A 22 -46.82 17.45 25.98
CA GLU A 22 -45.93 16.42 26.61
C GLU A 22 -45.56 15.32 25.63
N GLU A 23 -46.45 14.85 24.77
CA GLU A 23 -46.14 13.87 23.72
C GLU A 23 -45.13 14.41 22.69
N LEU A 24 -45.27 15.64 22.28
CA LEU A 24 -44.36 16.32 21.35
C LEU A 24 -42.98 16.50 21.94
N MET A 25 -42.86 16.87 23.22
CA MET A 25 -41.57 17.02 23.90
C MET A 25 -40.89 15.66 24.15
N MET A 26 -41.66 14.62 24.48
CA MET A 26 -41.10 13.26 24.68
C MET A 26 -40.58 12.67 23.39
N ASN A 27 -41.26 12.93 22.26
CA ASN A 27 -40.80 12.46 20.94
C ASN A 27 -39.57 13.24 20.44
N SER A 28 -39.44 14.53 20.77
CA SER A 28 -38.24 15.32 20.49
C SER A 28 -37.01 14.83 21.26
N LYS A 29 -37.15 14.51 22.55
CA LYS A 29 -36.04 13.95 23.36
C LYS A 29 -35.57 12.58 22.88
N LYS A 30 -36.49 11.71 22.44
CA LYS A 30 -36.18 10.41 21.86
C LYS A 30 -35.44 10.53 20.53
N ARG A 31 -35.83 11.48 19.68
CA ARG A 31 -35.16 11.78 18.42
C ARG A 31 -33.76 12.36 18.64
N LEU A 32 -33.59 13.27 19.59
CA LEU A 32 -32.31 13.84 19.92
C LEU A 32 -31.34 12.79 20.47
N ALA A 33 -31.81 11.87 21.33
CA ALA A 33 -31.01 10.76 21.83
C ALA A 33 -30.57 9.80 20.72
N ALA A 34 -31.45 9.52 19.74
CA ALA A 34 -31.13 8.70 18.58
C ALA A 34 -30.06 9.33 17.67
N PHE A 35 -30.13 10.65 17.46
CA PHE A 35 -29.10 11.36 16.67
C PHE A 35 -27.74 11.36 17.37
N ILE A 36 -27.68 11.56 18.68
CA ILE A 36 -26.44 11.52 19.44
C ILE A 36 -25.82 10.11 19.40
N ALA A 37 -26.62 9.05 19.47
CA ALA A 37 -26.15 7.67 19.37
C ALA A 37 -25.58 7.34 17.98
N ILE A 38 -26.18 7.86 16.91
CA ILE A 38 -25.68 7.66 15.54
C ILE A 38 -24.38 8.41 15.32
N ILE A 39 -24.26 9.64 15.81
CA ILE A 39 -23.03 10.44 15.69
C ILE A 39 -21.87 9.78 16.45
N SER A 40 -22.10 9.24 17.65
CA SER A 40 -21.05 8.55 18.41
C SER A 40 -20.60 7.24 17.75
N LEU A 41 -21.49 6.51 17.07
CA LEU A 41 -21.15 5.31 16.30
C LEU A 41 -20.29 5.63 15.07
N VAL A 42 -20.58 6.71 14.35
CA VAL A 42 -19.81 7.15 13.19
C VAL A 42 -18.42 7.63 13.60
N PHE A 43 -18.31 8.37 14.72
CA PHE A 43 -17.01 8.82 15.24
C PHE A 43 -16.13 7.66 15.72
N SER A 44 -16.71 6.59 16.27
CA SER A 44 -15.97 5.41 16.71
C SER A 44 -15.43 4.59 15.54
N ALA A 45 -16.06 4.62 14.37
CA ALA A 45 -15.60 3.91 13.18
C ALA A 45 -14.43 4.60 12.47
N MET A 46 -14.24 5.91 12.66
CA MET A 46 -13.13 6.67 12.06
C MET A 46 -11.78 6.51 12.76
N THR A 47 -11.75 5.98 13.97
CA THR A 47 -10.50 5.88 14.76
C THR A 47 -9.71 4.59 14.53
N LEU A 48 -10.20 3.65 13.70
CA LEU A 48 -9.53 2.38 13.41
C LEU A 48 -8.74 2.36 12.09
N ALA A 49 -8.73 3.43 11.32
CA ALA A 49 -7.78 3.58 10.24
C ALA A 49 -6.42 3.97 10.84
N THR A 50 -5.64 2.98 11.28
CA THR A 50 -4.21 3.21 11.51
C THR A 50 -3.62 3.72 10.21
N PRO A 51 -3.05 4.94 10.16
CA PRO A 51 -2.35 5.37 8.97
C PRO A 51 -1.27 4.32 8.66
N PRO A 52 -1.05 3.95 7.38
CA PRO A 52 0.05 3.07 7.04
C PRO A 52 1.30 3.66 7.68
N THR A 53 2.02 2.86 8.45
CA THR A 53 3.30 3.27 9.02
C THR A 53 4.18 3.71 7.86
N ALA A 54 4.38 5.01 7.71
CA ALA A 54 5.37 5.54 6.79
C ALA A 54 6.72 5.02 7.30
N HIS A 55 7.23 3.95 6.70
CA HIS A 55 8.60 3.53 6.94
C HIS A 55 9.49 4.69 6.53
N ALA A 56 10.21 5.25 7.50
CA ALA A 56 11.21 6.26 7.20
C ALA A 56 12.22 5.62 6.24
N VAL A 57 12.38 6.23 5.07
CA VAL A 57 13.34 5.75 4.07
C VAL A 57 14.74 5.92 4.68
N GLY A 58 15.48 4.82 4.77
CA GLY A 58 16.80 4.79 5.42
C GLY A 58 17.94 5.35 4.56
N CYS A 59 17.66 5.81 3.33
CA CYS A 59 18.65 6.43 2.44
C CYS A 59 18.04 7.53 1.59
N TYR A 60 18.89 8.42 1.06
CA TYR A 60 18.49 9.52 0.16
C TYR A 60 19.53 9.75 -0.94
N GLY A 61 19.06 9.97 -2.17
CA GLY A 61 19.90 10.30 -3.31
C GLY A 61 20.89 9.18 -3.67
N ASP A 62 22.07 9.57 -4.09
CA ASP A 62 23.11 8.62 -4.53
C ASP A 62 23.60 7.69 -3.43
N TRP A 63 23.40 8.08 -2.17
CA TRP A 63 23.71 7.22 -1.02
C TRP A 63 22.89 5.93 -1.00
N CYS A 64 21.76 5.87 -1.71
CA CYS A 64 20.99 4.64 -1.86
C CYS A 64 21.67 3.62 -2.78
N SER A 65 22.62 4.03 -3.62
CA SER A 65 23.37 3.14 -4.49
C SER A 65 24.18 2.13 -3.67
N GLY A 66 24.07 0.86 -4.03
CA GLY A 66 24.72 -0.23 -3.30
C GLY A 66 23.98 -0.71 -2.05
N GLN A 67 22.89 -0.03 -1.64
CA GLN A 67 22.10 -0.45 -0.49
C GLN A 67 21.03 -1.48 -0.89
N ASP A 68 20.57 -2.23 0.11
CA ASP A 68 19.46 -3.15 0.00
C ASP A 68 18.13 -2.40 0.05
N ALA A 69 17.21 -2.69 -0.88
CA ALA A 69 15.93 -2.00 -1.01
C ALA A 69 14.97 -2.28 0.16
N ASP A 70 14.99 -3.49 0.71
CA ASP A 70 14.15 -3.87 1.85
C ASP A 70 14.69 -3.26 3.15
N ALA A 71 16.00 -3.35 3.36
CA ALA A 71 16.64 -2.79 4.55
C ALA A 71 16.50 -1.27 4.66
N THR A 72 16.42 -0.56 3.52
CA THR A 72 16.24 0.89 3.48
C THR A 72 14.78 1.34 3.42
N GLY A 73 13.83 0.41 3.27
CA GLY A 73 12.42 0.72 3.09
C GLY A 73 12.05 1.19 1.68
N CYS A 74 12.99 1.24 0.74
CA CYS A 74 12.74 1.64 -0.65
C CYS A 74 11.87 0.64 -1.43
N SER A 75 11.75 -0.58 -0.95
CA SER A 75 10.89 -1.60 -1.56
C SER A 75 9.39 -1.34 -1.33
N ALA A 76 9.03 -0.53 -0.34
CA ALA A 76 7.65 -0.33 0.10
C ALA A 76 6.74 0.32 -0.97
N ASP A 77 7.29 1.26 -1.75
CA ASP A 77 6.57 1.96 -2.82
C ASP A 77 6.98 1.49 -4.22
N ALA A 78 7.83 0.45 -4.29
CA ALA A 78 8.45 0.05 -5.54
C ALA A 78 7.46 -0.59 -6.52
N VAL A 79 7.55 -0.17 -7.76
CA VAL A 79 6.79 -0.71 -8.89
C VAL A 79 7.71 -1.45 -9.86
N THR A 80 7.15 -2.35 -10.66
CA THR A 80 7.89 -3.00 -11.75
C THR A 80 7.73 -2.17 -13.01
N THR A 81 8.84 -1.71 -13.58
CA THR A 81 8.85 -0.88 -14.79
C THR A 81 9.10 -1.68 -16.06
N GLN A 82 9.89 -2.76 -15.98
CA GLN A 82 10.19 -3.62 -17.11
C GLN A 82 10.20 -5.08 -16.69
N ILE A 83 9.81 -5.97 -17.61
CA ILE A 83 9.75 -7.42 -17.39
C ILE A 83 10.29 -8.15 -18.62
N TYR A 84 11.07 -9.20 -18.37
CA TYR A 84 11.38 -10.27 -19.30
C TYR A 84 10.90 -11.59 -18.68
N ASN A 85 10.12 -12.37 -19.41
CA ASN A 85 9.57 -13.64 -18.95
C ASN A 85 9.96 -14.78 -19.90
N ASN A 86 10.33 -15.91 -19.32
CA ASN A 86 10.38 -17.19 -19.99
C ASN A 86 9.75 -18.30 -19.11
N LYS A 87 9.89 -19.57 -19.52
CA LYS A 87 9.33 -20.70 -18.77
C LYS A 87 10.04 -20.98 -17.44
N GLU A 88 11.29 -20.54 -17.29
CA GLU A 88 12.17 -20.87 -16.16
C GLU A 88 12.19 -19.74 -15.12
N PHE A 89 12.11 -18.47 -15.56
CA PHE A 89 12.19 -17.30 -14.67
C PHE A 89 11.52 -16.06 -15.24
N SER A 90 11.27 -15.10 -14.35
CA SER A 90 10.88 -13.73 -14.67
C SER A 90 11.92 -12.76 -14.16
N LEU A 91 12.41 -11.89 -15.04
CA LEU A 91 13.39 -10.87 -14.74
C LEU A 91 12.71 -9.49 -14.74
N HIS A 92 12.87 -8.72 -13.68
CA HIS A 92 12.18 -7.45 -13.49
C HIS A 92 13.15 -6.32 -13.21
N VAL A 93 12.83 -5.12 -13.72
CA VAL A 93 13.36 -3.87 -13.19
C VAL A 93 12.36 -3.32 -12.19
N ARG A 94 12.84 -3.05 -10.98
CA ARG A 94 12.08 -2.41 -9.91
C ARG A 94 12.47 -0.94 -9.83
N TRP A 95 11.50 -0.08 -9.50
CA TRP A 95 11.68 1.35 -9.33
C TRP A 95 10.98 1.83 -8.06
N SER A 96 11.69 2.54 -7.19
CA SER A 96 11.13 3.27 -6.05
C SER A 96 11.05 4.75 -6.37
N PRO A 97 9.84 5.34 -6.49
CA PRO A 97 9.66 6.77 -6.68
C PRO A 97 10.21 7.61 -5.54
N THR A 98 10.08 7.13 -4.30
CA THR A 98 10.55 7.86 -3.10
C THR A 98 12.06 7.89 -3.04
N CYS A 99 12.74 6.75 -3.23
CA CYS A 99 14.20 6.65 -3.19
C CYS A 99 14.87 7.08 -4.50
N LYS A 100 14.12 7.17 -5.60
CA LYS A 100 14.62 7.40 -6.96
C LYS A 100 15.70 6.40 -7.38
N THR A 101 15.46 5.14 -7.04
CA THR A 101 16.39 4.02 -7.27
C THR A 101 15.75 2.92 -8.10
N ASN A 102 16.58 2.24 -8.89
CA ASN A 102 16.23 0.99 -9.57
C ASN A 102 17.06 -0.18 -9.04
N TRP A 103 16.52 -1.38 -9.20
CA TRP A 103 17.25 -2.63 -9.00
C TRP A 103 16.70 -3.76 -9.85
N ALA A 104 17.51 -4.77 -10.10
CA ALA A 104 17.07 -5.98 -10.76
C ALA A 104 16.49 -6.97 -9.75
N ARG A 105 15.44 -7.67 -10.13
CA ARG A 105 14.82 -8.76 -9.39
C ARG A 105 14.57 -9.93 -10.32
N ILE A 106 14.89 -11.14 -9.87
CA ILE A 106 14.58 -12.37 -10.58
C ILE A 106 13.68 -13.26 -9.74
N PHE A 107 12.64 -13.81 -10.36
CA PHE A 107 11.84 -14.91 -9.83
C PHE A 107 12.18 -16.16 -10.59
N MET A 108 12.67 -17.17 -9.90
CA MET A 108 12.81 -18.50 -10.48
C MET A 108 11.46 -19.21 -10.37
N HIS A 109 10.88 -19.55 -11.50
CA HIS A 109 9.67 -20.37 -11.51
C HIS A 109 10.05 -21.79 -11.09
N SER A 110 9.21 -22.46 -10.29
CA SER A 110 9.36 -23.86 -10.00
C SER A 110 8.80 -24.68 -11.19
N PRO A 111 9.60 -25.08 -12.18
CA PRO A 111 9.21 -26.17 -13.05
C PRO A 111 9.39 -27.44 -12.24
N GLY A 112 8.57 -28.44 -12.33
CA GLY A 112 8.68 -29.72 -11.61
C GLY A 112 10.01 -30.49 -11.82
N TRP A 113 11.08 -29.81 -12.20
CA TRP A 113 12.43 -30.26 -12.44
C TRP A 113 13.37 -29.42 -11.59
N ILE A 114 14.12 -30.07 -10.69
CA ILE A 114 15.18 -29.41 -9.93
C ILE A 114 16.30 -29.03 -10.92
N LYS A 115 16.21 -27.86 -11.53
CA LYS A 115 17.28 -27.31 -12.34
C LYS A 115 18.08 -26.34 -11.48
N CYS A 116 19.27 -26.77 -11.08
CA CYS A 116 20.18 -25.88 -10.38
C CYS A 116 20.91 -25.02 -11.42
N THR A 117 20.70 -23.70 -11.39
CA THR A 117 21.58 -22.77 -12.09
C THR A 117 22.75 -22.48 -11.18
N ARG A 118 23.91 -23.00 -11.51
CA ARG A 118 25.17 -22.74 -10.78
C ARG A 118 25.89 -21.58 -11.44
N ASN A 119 26.53 -20.73 -10.63
CA ASN A 119 27.45 -19.69 -11.10
C ASN A 119 26.82 -18.67 -12.05
N GLY A 120 25.67 -18.08 -11.68
CA GLY A 120 25.03 -17.02 -12.45
C GLY A 120 25.20 -15.65 -11.82
N TYR A 121 24.94 -14.59 -12.61
CA TYR A 121 24.93 -13.20 -12.16
C TYR A 121 23.58 -12.56 -12.43
N LEU A 122 23.00 -11.91 -11.42
CA LEU A 122 21.94 -10.95 -11.63
C LEU A 122 22.55 -9.55 -11.55
N LYS A 123 22.25 -8.70 -12.53
CA LYS A 123 22.79 -7.34 -12.62
C LYS A 123 21.66 -6.34 -12.83
N ALA A 124 21.74 -5.21 -12.13
CA ALA A 124 21.11 -3.96 -12.54
C ALA A 124 22.16 -3.14 -13.28
N VAL A 125 21.87 -2.75 -14.51
CA VAL A 125 22.82 -2.01 -15.37
C VAL A 125 22.17 -0.69 -15.76
N GLN A 126 22.86 0.42 -15.46
CA GLN A 126 22.47 1.77 -15.86
C GLN A 126 23.01 2.08 -17.26
N ASP A 127 22.36 2.97 -18.00
CA ASP A 127 22.80 3.40 -19.35
C ASP A 127 24.15 4.12 -19.36
N THR A 128 24.63 4.60 -18.21
CA THR A 128 25.98 5.12 -18.00
C THR A 128 27.06 4.02 -17.91
N GLY A 129 26.65 2.76 -17.81
CA GLY A 129 27.54 1.62 -17.55
C GLY A 129 27.71 1.27 -16.07
N TYR A 130 27.20 2.10 -15.13
CA TYR A 130 27.24 1.75 -13.72
C TYR A 130 26.40 0.51 -13.45
N THR A 131 26.92 -0.41 -12.62
CA THR A 131 26.34 -1.73 -12.41
C THR A 131 26.36 -2.14 -10.95
N GLN A 132 25.24 -2.66 -10.47
CA GLN A 132 25.14 -3.41 -9.21
C GLN A 132 24.83 -4.87 -9.53
N GLN A 133 25.48 -5.80 -8.85
CA GLN A 133 25.30 -7.22 -9.16
C GLN A 133 25.34 -8.09 -7.91
N ILE A 134 24.69 -9.25 -8.02
CA ILE A 134 24.87 -10.37 -7.10
C ILE A 134 25.30 -11.59 -7.89
N PHE A 135 26.06 -12.44 -7.23
CA PHE A 135 26.49 -13.74 -7.75
C PHE A 135 25.70 -14.85 -7.06
N PHE A 136 25.36 -15.88 -7.80
CA PHE A 136 24.69 -17.07 -7.29
C PHE A 136 25.60 -18.27 -7.39
N ASP A 137 25.95 -18.90 -6.27
CA ASP A 137 26.68 -20.16 -6.28
C ASP A 137 25.86 -21.35 -6.77
N ALA A 138 24.59 -21.38 -6.41
CA ALA A 138 23.59 -22.30 -6.93
C ALA A 138 22.20 -21.83 -6.56
N ILE A 139 21.35 -21.66 -7.56
CA ILE A 139 19.91 -21.55 -7.35
C ILE A 139 19.32 -22.92 -7.67
N CYS A 140 19.11 -23.73 -6.64
CA CYS A 140 18.36 -24.98 -6.74
C CYS A 140 16.94 -24.71 -6.25
N ALA A 141 15.96 -24.78 -7.13
CA ALA A 141 14.58 -24.53 -6.76
C ALA A 141 13.75 -25.80 -6.71
N PRO A 142 13.36 -26.28 -5.51
CA PRO A 142 12.05 -26.87 -5.34
C PRO A 142 11.00 -25.81 -4.97
N VAL A 143 11.44 -24.56 -4.72
CA VAL A 143 10.59 -23.45 -4.23
C VAL A 143 10.81 -22.24 -5.13
N VAL A 144 9.77 -21.45 -5.38
CA VAL A 144 9.90 -20.14 -6.01
C VAL A 144 10.90 -19.32 -5.19
N THR A 145 12.07 -19.05 -5.75
CA THR A 145 13.09 -18.21 -5.11
C THR A 145 13.12 -16.85 -5.76
N VAL A 146 13.29 -15.83 -4.95
CA VAL A 146 13.39 -14.43 -5.38
C VAL A 146 14.76 -13.91 -4.96
N HIS A 147 15.46 -13.30 -5.92
CA HIS A 147 16.72 -12.62 -5.65
C HIS A 147 16.71 -11.24 -6.26
N TYR A 148 17.42 -10.30 -5.67
CA TYR A 148 17.52 -8.93 -6.16
C TYR A 148 18.90 -8.34 -5.91
N THR A 149 19.29 -7.40 -6.78
CA THR A 149 20.55 -6.69 -6.64
C THR A 149 20.44 -5.58 -5.61
N PRO A 150 21.54 -5.05 -5.09
CA PRO A 150 21.58 -3.73 -4.52
C PRO A 150 21.00 -2.68 -5.49
N MET A 151 20.56 -1.54 -4.93
CA MET A 151 19.95 -0.45 -5.68
C MET A 151 20.98 0.36 -6.47
N ILE A 152 20.50 1.04 -7.53
CA ILE A 152 21.19 2.08 -8.27
C ILE A 152 20.36 3.36 -8.17
N TYR A 153 20.93 4.46 -7.70
CA TYR A 153 20.30 5.76 -7.79
C TYR A 153 20.26 6.23 -9.26
N SER A 154 19.07 6.47 -9.80
CA SER A 154 18.89 6.67 -11.24
C SER A 154 17.70 7.58 -11.58
N PRO A 155 17.64 8.81 -11.02
CA PRO A 155 16.49 9.70 -11.22
C PRO A 155 16.31 10.16 -12.67
N ALA A 156 17.39 10.15 -13.46
CA ALA A 156 17.40 10.61 -14.85
C ALA A 156 17.99 9.57 -15.83
N HIS A 157 18.38 8.40 -15.34
CA HIS A 157 19.03 7.37 -16.12
C HIS A 157 18.15 6.13 -16.24
N LYS A 158 18.24 5.46 -17.38
CA LYS A 158 17.56 4.19 -17.63
C LYS A 158 18.32 3.04 -17.00
N VAL A 159 17.59 2.05 -16.51
CA VAL A 159 18.16 0.83 -15.95
C VAL A 159 17.52 -0.37 -16.62
N ARG A 160 18.31 -1.41 -16.85
CA ARG A 160 17.82 -2.74 -17.25
C ARG A 160 18.30 -3.80 -16.29
N ALA A 161 17.50 -4.84 -16.13
CA ALA A 161 17.90 -6.04 -15.44
C ALA A 161 18.56 -7.00 -16.43
N VAL A 162 19.66 -7.62 -16.02
CA VAL A 162 20.42 -8.58 -16.82
C VAL A 162 20.66 -9.82 -15.96
N PHE A 163 20.38 -10.98 -16.51
CA PHE A 163 20.74 -12.28 -15.92
C PHE A 163 21.68 -13.01 -16.85
N VAL A 164 22.81 -13.46 -16.29
CA VAL A 164 23.79 -14.31 -16.99
C VAL A 164 23.77 -15.67 -16.32
N ASP A 165 23.44 -16.72 -17.05
CA ASP A 165 23.41 -18.08 -16.53
C ASP A 165 24.80 -18.75 -16.53
N GLN A 166 24.86 -19.96 -15.99
CA GLN A 166 26.09 -20.76 -15.91
C GLN A 166 26.74 -21.08 -17.25
N ASN A 167 26.01 -21.01 -18.34
CA ASN A 167 26.47 -21.26 -19.72
C ASN A 167 26.86 -19.97 -20.43
N ASN A 168 26.89 -18.83 -19.71
CA ASN A 168 27.11 -17.48 -20.22
C ASN A 168 26.03 -16.98 -21.19
N PHE A 169 24.84 -17.60 -21.20
CA PHE A 169 23.70 -16.99 -21.89
C PHE A 169 23.21 -15.77 -21.13
N THR A 170 23.00 -14.70 -21.86
CA THR A 170 22.58 -13.41 -21.30
C THR A 170 21.13 -13.13 -21.66
N TYR A 171 20.33 -12.85 -20.64
CA TYR A 171 18.93 -12.42 -20.76
C TYR A 171 18.80 -11.01 -20.19
N SER A 172 18.01 -10.16 -20.82
CA SER A 172 17.82 -8.79 -20.34
C SER A 172 16.41 -8.30 -20.57
N THR A 173 15.96 -7.41 -19.68
CA THR A 173 14.77 -6.60 -19.91
C THR A 173 15.07 -5.52 -20.96
N PRO A 174 14.03 -4.87 -21.53
CA PRO A 174 14.18 -3.55 -22.11
C PRO A 174 14.74 -2.54 -21.08
N TRP A 175 15.17 -1.39 -21.56
CA TRP A 175 15.50 -0.25 -20.69
C TRP A 175 14.22 0.35 -20.07
N SER A 176 14.28 0.71 -18.78
CA SER A 176 13.17 1.37 -18.07
C SER A 176 13.04 2.84 -18.45
#